data_fe062b9107a60bce03f257af206a431f
#
_entry.id   fe062b9107a60bce03f257af206a431f
#
_cell.length_a   1.000
_cell.length_b   1.000
_cell.length_c   1.000
_cell.angle_alpha   90.00
_cell.angle_beta   90.00
_cell.angle_gamma   90.00
#
_symmetry.space_group_name_H-M   'P 1'
#
loop_
_entity.id
_entity.type
_entity.pdbx_description
1 polymer ?
#
loop_
_entity_poly.entity_id
_entity_poly.type
_entity_poly.pdbx_seq_one_letter_code
_entity_poly.pdbx_strand_id
1 'polypeptide(L)'
;TSTIISMLRLLFLSTIQCFFLVITQIFLKLAVVQMGAFHFSVDFFKRLLVNWQLACSGVSVIIATILWMYILKHFDFSMAYPMISISYIFGMVASIVVFNESIPSTRWIGVILIMIGVIFVAKQ
;
A
#
# COMPACT_ATOMS: atom_id res chain seq x y z
N THR A 1 18.10 -19.64 13.18
CA THR A 1 18.68 -18.92 12.04
C THR A 1 17.75 -18.93 10.82
N SER A 2 17.21 -20.11 10.46
CA SER A 2 16.29 -20.19 9.31
C SER A 2 15.02 -19.38 9.54
N THR A 3 14.51 -19.32 10.78
CA THR A 3 13.33 -18.52 11.11
C THR A 3 13.61 -17.03 10.95
N ILE A 4 14.79 -16.57 11.38
CA ILE A 4 15.20 -15.18 11.25
C ILE A 4 15.34 -14.81 9.77
N ILE A 5 15.95 -15.68 8.97
CA ILE A 5 16.11 -15.46 7.53
C ILE A 5 14.74 -15.39 6.85
N SER A 6 13.81 -16.28 7.22
CA SER A 6 12.45 -16.26 6.68
C SER A 6 11.73 -14.96 7.03
N MET A 7 11.87 -14.48 8.27
CA MET A 7 11.26 -13.21 8.69
C MET A 7 11.85 -12.04 7.94
N LEU A 8 13.16 -12.02 7.74
CA LEU A 8 13.81 -10.95 6.97
C LEU A 8 13.35 -10.96 5.52
N ARG A 9 13.21 -12.14 4.92
CA ARG A 9 12.65 -12.27 3.57
C ARG A 9 11.22 -11.74 3.51
N LEU A 10 10.39 -12.10 4.48
CA LEU A 10 9.02 -11.62 4.56
C LEU A 10 8.96 -10.10 4.68
N LEU A 11 9.77 -9.53 5.57
CA LEU A 11 9.85 -8.07 5.73
C LEU A 11 10.28 -7.38 4.44
N PHE A 12 11.29 -7.92 3.78
CA PHE A 12 11.79 -7.34 2.53
C PHE A 12 10.73 -7.37 1.44
N LEU A 13 10.11 -8.52 1.24
CA LEU A 13 9.08 -8.68 0.22
C LEU A 13 7.85 -7.85 0.53
N SER A 14 7.44 -7.81 1.81
CA SER A 14 6.29 -7.02 2.23
C SER A 14 6.55 -5.52 2.06
N THR A 15 7.76 -5.07 2.33
CA THR A 15 8.13 -3.66 2.14
C THR A 15 8.02 -3.27 0.68
N ILE A 16 8.53 -4.10 -0.23
CA ILE A 16 8.41 -3.84 -1.67
C ILE A 16 6.95 -3.86 -2.10
N GLN A 17 6.20 -4.84 -1.63
CA GLN A 17 4.79 -4.98 -1.96
C GLN A 17 3.98 -3.77 -1.47
N CYS A 18 4.24 -3.32 -0.24
CA CYS A 18 3.58 -2.14 0.32
C CYS A 18 3.97 -0.86 -0.44
N PHE A 19 5.20 -0.77 -0.89
CA PHE A 19 5.66 0.36 -1.69
C PHE A 19 4.83 0.47 -2.98
N PHE A 20 4.64 -0.65 -3.69
CA PHE A 20 3.83 -0.64 -4.90
C PHE A 20 2.35 -0.38 -4.61
N LEU A 21 1.84 -0.89 -3.49
CA LEU A 21 0.47 -0.58 -3.08
C LEU A 21 0.28 0.92 -2.86
N VAL A 22 1.22 1.56 -2.19
CA VAL A 22 1.12 3.00 -1.91
C VAL A 22 1.24 3.80 -3.20
N ILE A 23 2.14 3.40 -4.12
CA ILE A 23 2.22 4.02 -5.44
C ILE A 23 0.88 3.92 -6.16
N THR A 24 0.24 2.74 -6.11
CA THR A 24 -1.09 2.54 -6.67
C THR A 24 -2.08 3.56 -6.11
N GLN A 25 -2.09 3.72 -4.80
CA GLN A 25 -3.02 4.64 -4.14
C GLN A 25 -2.72 6.09 -4.46
N ILE A 26 -1.44 6.48 -4.56
CA ILE A 26 -1.06 7.84 -4.91
C ILE A 26 -1.57 8.18 -6.31
N PHE A 27 -1.30 7.33 -7.29
CA PHE A 27 -1.76 7.58 -8.66
C PHE A 27 -3.28 7.54 -8.75
N LEU A 28 -3.92 6.65 -8.01
CA LEU A 28 -5.37 6.57 -7.98
C LEU A 28 -5.98 7.85 -7.43
N LYS A 29 -5.44 8.38 -6.33
CA LYS A 29 -5.94 9.63 -5.75
C LYS A 29 -5.71 10.80 -6.69
N LEU A 30 -4.55 10.88 -7.33
CA LEU A 30 -4.26 11.94 -8.30
C LEU A 30 -5.23 11.88 -9.48
N ALA A 31 -5.52 10.67 -9.97
CA ALA A 31 -6.46 10.49 -11.07
C ALA A 31 -7.87 10.94 -10.67
N VAL A 32 -8.33 10.53 -9.50
CA VAL A 32 -9.67 10.87 -9.01
C VAL A 32 -9.81 12.36 -8.80
N VAL A 33 -8.81 13.01 -8.21
CA VAL A 33 -8.83 14.46 -7.97
C VAL A 33 -8.85 15.22 -9.30
N GLN A 34 -8.05 14.76 -10.27
CA GLN A 34 -7.99 15.40 -11.59
C GLN A 34 -9.31 15.28 -12.36
N MET A 35 -10.01 14.16 -12.19
CA MET A 35 -11.26 13.92 -12.91
C MET A 35 -12.45 14.68 -12.36
N GLY A 36 -12.37 15.15 -11.11
CA GLY A 36 -13.43 15.93 -10.49
C GLY A 36 -14.61 15.07 -10.03
N ALA A 37 -15.83 15.55 -10.25
CA ALA A 37 -17.03 14.91 -9.73
C ALA A 37 -17.26 13.53 -10.36
N PHE A 38 -17.76 12.61 -9.54
CA PHE A 38 -18.13 11.26 -9.99
C PHE A 38 -19.47 11.29 -10.74
N HIS A 39 -19.45 10.92 -12.01
CA HIS A 39 -20.65 10.79 -12.83
C HIS A 39 -20.64 9.42 -13.51
N PHE A 40 -21.71 8.65 -13.35
CA PHE A 40 -21.86 7.38 -14.04
C PHE A 40 -22.35 7.63 -15.45
N SER A 41 -21.44 8.01 -16.34
CA SER A 41 -21.73 8.26 -17.74
C SER A 41 -20.68 7.59 -18.61
N VAL A 42 -21.01 7.42 -19.90
CA VAL A 42 -20.08 6.83 -20.86
C VAL A 42 -18.83 7.70 -20.99
N ASP A 43 -19.00 9.01 -20.96
CA ASP A 43 -17.87 9.95 -21.05
C ASP A 43 -16.93 9.83 -19.85
N PHE A 44 -17.48 9.61 -18.65
CA PHE A 44 -16.68 9.40 -17.45
C PHE A 44 -15.83 8.14 -17.60
N PHE A 45 -16.41 7.04 -18.06
CA PHE A 45 -15.67 5.79 -18.26
C PHE A 45 -14.61 5.93 -19.34
N LYS A 46 -14.90 6.67 -20.41
CA LYS A 46 -13.90 6.94 -21.46
C LYS A 46 -12.71 7.72 -20.90
N ARG A 47 -12.97 8.73 -20.05
CA ARG A 47 -11.89 9.49 -19.43
C ARG A 47 -11.07 8.64 -18.48
N LEU A 48 -11.70 7.70 -17.78
CA LEU A 48 -10.99 6.74 -16.93
C LEU A 48 -10.01 5.91 -17.76
N LEU A 49 -10.45 5.42 -18.91
CA LEU A 49 -9.63 4.55 -19.75
C LEU A 49 -8.42 5.24 -20.35
N VAL A 50 -8.51 6.54 -20.62
CA VAL A 50 -7.40 7.31 -21.21
C VAL A 50 -6.55 8.02 -20.18
N ASN A 51 -6.87 7.92 -18.89
CA ASN A 51 -6.10 8.58 -17.83
C ASN A 51 -4.80 7.81 -17.59
N TRP A 52 -3.66 8.46 -17.86
CA TRP A 52 -2.35 7.81 -17.72
C TRP A 52 -2.03 7.50 -16.24
N GLN A 53 -2.51 8.34 -15.32
CA GLN A 53 -2.30 8.11 -13.90
C GLN A 53 -3.03 6.85 -13.43
N LEU A 54 -4.23 6.62 -13.94
CA LEU A 54 -4.98 5.40 -13.66
C LEU A 54 -4.26 4.18 -14.24
N ALA A 55 -3.68 4.31 -15.44
CA ALA A 55 -2.91 3.23 -16.05
C ALA A 55 -1.68 2.87 -15.20
N CYS A 56 -0.97 3.88 -14.70
CA CYS A 56 0.16 3.66 -13.79
C CYS A 56 -0.27 2.97 -12.50
N SER A 57 -1.41 3.38 -11.94
CA SER A 57 -2.00 2.73 -10.78
C SER A 57 -2.30 1.25 -11.06
N GLY A 58 -2.88 0.96 -12.23
CA GLY A 58 -3.18 -0.42 -12.64
C GLY A 58 -1.93 -1.28 -12.74
N VAL A 59 -0.87 -0.76 -13.36
CA VAL A 59 0.41 -1.49 -13.47
C VAL A 59 0.99 -1.75 -12.08
N SER A 60 0.98 -0.75 -11.21
CA SER A 60 1.50 -0.88 -9.85
C SER A 60 0.75 -1.93 -9.04
N VAL A 61 -0.59 -1.96 -9.14
CA VAL A 61 -1.40 -2.93 -8.41
C VAL A 61 -1.17 -4.36 -8.93
N ILE A 62 -0.92 -4.51 -10.23
CA ILE A 62 -0.61 -5.82 -10.80
C ILE A 62 0.70 -6.34 -10.19
N ILE A 63 1.72 -5.49 -10.14
CA ILE A 63 3.01 -5.85 -9.54
C ILE A 63 2.83 -6.20 -8.06
N ALA A 64 2.10 -5.37 -7.32
CA ALA A 64 1.84 -5.62 -5.90
C ALA A 64 1.09 -6.93 -5.68
N THR A 65 0.11 -7.24 -6.54
CA THR A 65 -0.65 -8.48 -6.45
C THR A 65 0.21 -9.71 -6.72
N ILE A 66 1.11 -9.64 -7.70
CA ILE A 66 2.03 -10.74 -7.99
C ILE A 66 2.95 -10.99 -6.79
N LEU A 67 3.48 -9.93 -6.20
CA LEU A 67 4.30 -10.06 -4.99
C LEU A 67 3.50 -10.63 -3.84
N TRP A 68 2.24 -10.22 -3.69
CA TRP A 68 1.36 -10.73 -2.65
C TRP A 68 1.07 -12.22 -2.84
N MET A 69 0.86 -12.65 -4.08
CA MET A 69 0.65 -14.06 -4.37
C MET A 69 1.87 -14.89 -3.98
N TYR A 70 3.07 -14.39 -4.26
CA TYR A 70 4.30 -15.06 -3.85
C TYR A 70 4.39 -15.17 -2.33
N ILE A 71 4.09 -14.08 -1.63
CA ILE A 71 4.12 -14.05 -0.16
C ILE A 71 3.12 -15.05 0.42
N LEU A 72 1.89 -15.08 -0.11
CA LEU A 72 0.87 -16.01 0.35
C LEU A 72 1.26 -17.46 0.15
N LYS A 73 2.01 -17.76 -0.91
CA LYS A 73 2.45 -19.12 -1.19
C LYS A 73 3.51 -19.61 -0.20
N HIS A 74 4.39 -18.71 0.23
CA HIS A 74 5.58 -19.09 0.99
C HIS A 74 5.50 -18.79 2.48
N PHE A 75 4.52 -18.02 2.92
CA PHE A 75 4.40 -17.59 4.32
C PHE A 75 2.98 -17.79 4.81
N ASP A 76 2.83 -17.97 6.12
CA ASP A 76 1.51 -18.09 6.74
C ASP A 76 0.73 -16.79 6.58
N PHE A 77 -0.56 -16.94 6.29
CA PHE A 77 -1.45 -15.79 6.10
C PHE A 77 -1.52 -14.92 7.36
N SER A 78 -1.58 -15.55 8.54
CA SER A 78 -1.66 -14.82 9.80
C SER A 78 -0.42 -13.99 10.09
N MET A 79 0.73 -14.37 9.54
CA MET A 79 1.96 -13.59 9.66
C MET A 79 2.09 -12.57 8.53
N ALA A 80 1.73 -12.95 7.31
CA ALA A 80 1.91 -12.10 6.13
C ALA A 80 0.94 -10.93 6.11
N TYR A 81 -0.32 -11.15 6.48
CA TYR A 81 -1.35 -10.12 6.34
C TYR A 81 -1.07 -8.87 7.19
N PRO A 82 -0.68 -9.00 8.49
CA PRO A 82 -0.35 -7.81 9.26
C PRO A 82 0.83 -7.01 8.72
N MET A 83 1.69 -7.63 7.92
CA MET A 83 2.83 -6.92 7.32
C MET A 83 2.40 -5.85 6.33
N ILE A 84 1.17 -5.95 5.80
CA ILE A 84 0.61 -4.89 4.95
C ILE A 84 0.51 -3.57 5.71
N SER A 85 0.46 -3.62 7.04
CA SER A 85 0.43 -2.41 7.87
C SER A 85 1.65 -1.52 7.67
N ILE A 86 2.74 -2.03 7.12
CA ILE A 86 3.89 -1.21 6.73
C ILE A 86 3.46 -0.11 5.75
N SER A 87 2.43 -0.37 4.94
CA SER A 87 1.91 0.62 4.01
C SER A 87 1.38 1.87 4.70
N TYR A 88 0.99 1.79 5.97
CA TYR A 88 0.55 2.97 6.71
C TYR A 88 1.67 4.00 6.84
N ILE A 89 2.90 3.55 7.08
CA ILE A 89 4.05 4.46 7.16
C ILE A 89 4.27 5.12 5.80
N PHE A 90 4.29 4.33 4.73
CA PHE A 90 4.48 4.87 3.38
C PHE A 90 3.34 5.81 3.00
N GLY A 91 2.10 5.45 3.36
CA GLY A 91 0.93 6.28 3.07
C GLY A 91 1.00 7.62 3.79
N MET A 92 1.43 7.63 5.06
CA MET A 92 1.56 8.88 5.81
C MET A 92 2.65 9.77 5.26
N VAL A 93 3.80 9.18 4.89
CA VAL A 93 4.88 9.93 4.26
C VAL A 93 4.41 10.51 2.93
N ALA A 94 3.71 9.72 2.14
CA ALA A 94 3.16 10.18 0.86
C ALA A 94 2.15 11.31 1.05
N SER A 95 1.31 11.24 2.08
CA SER A 95 0.36 12.31 2.38
C SER A 95 1.06 13.64 2.61
N ILE A 96 2.16 13.61 3.34
CA ILE A 96 2.94 14.82 3.64
C ILE A 96 3.64 15.32 2.39
N VAL A 97 4.34 14.42 1.69
CA VAL A 97 5.25 14.81 0.60
C VAL A 97 4.49 15.13 -0.69
N VAL A 98 3.51 14.30 -1.05
CA VAL A 98 2.80 14.42 -2.34
C VAL A 98 1.58 15.33 -2.22
N PHE A 99 0.80 15.17 -1.16
CA PHE A 99 -0.48 15.86 -1.02
C PHE A 99 -0.44 17.04 -0.05
N ASN A 100 0.70 17.27 0.61
CA ASN A 100 0.89 18.38 1.56
C ASN A 100 -0.17 18.40 2.67
N GLU A 101 -0.61 17.22 3.08
CA GLU A 101 -1.57 17.10 4.17
C GLU A 101 -0.87 17.28 5.52
N SER A 102 -1.56 17.92 6.47
CA SER A 102 -1.09 17.98 7.85
C SER A 102 -1.62 16.78 8.60
N ILE A 103 -0.75 16.12 9.36
CA ILE A 103 -1.10 14.90 10.07
C ILE A 103 -1.13 15.19 11.57
N PRO A 104 -2.29 15.00 12.24
CA PRO A 104 -2.37 15.19 13.69
C PRO A 104 -1.48 14.19 14.44
N SER A 105 -1.05 14.61 15.64
CA SER A 105 -0.22 13.75 16.49
C SER A 105 -0.87 12.42 16.81
N THR A 106 -2.21 12.39 16.92
CA THR A 106 -2.95 11.17 17.22
C THR A 106 -2.76 10.10 16.14
N ARG A 107 -2.63 10.51 14.89
CA ARG A 107 -2.39 9.55 13.79
C ARG A 107 -1.01 8.93 13.88
N TRP A 108 0.00 9.72 14.24
CA TRP A 108 1.34 9.20 14.46
C TRP A 108 1.37 8.19 15.60
N ILE A 109 0.69 8.51 16.71
CA ILE A 109 0.56 7.60 17.86
C ILE A 109 -0.11 6.29 17.40
N GLY A 110 -1.19 6.38 16.64
CA GLY A 110 -1.89 5.21 16.12
C GLY A 110 -1.02 4.33 15.25
N VAL A 111 -0.22 4.93 14.37
CA VAL A 111 0.69 4.17 13.51
C VAL A 111 1.77 3.48 14.33
N ILE A 112 2.31 4.14 15.33
CA ILE A 112 3.30 3.53 16.24
C ILE A 112 2.70 2.31 16.94
N LEU A 113 1.46 2.42 17.43
CA LEU A 113 0.77 1.30 18.07
C LEU A 113 0.55 0.14 17.09
N ILE A 114 0.19 0.44 15.84
CA ILE A 114 0.04 -0.58 14.80
C ILE A 114 1.37 -1.30 14.57
N MET A 115 2.47 -0.56 14.49
CA MET A 115 3.79 -1.16 14.26
C MET A 115 4.21 -2.03 15.43
N ILE A 116 3.93 -1.62 16.66
CA ILE A 116 4.19 -2.44 17.85
C ILE A 116 3.38 -3.74 17.76
N GLY A 117 2.10 -3.65 17.40
CA GLY A 117 1.25 -4.83 17.20
C GLY A 117 1.79 -5.77 16.14
N VAL A 118 2.29 -5.23 15.03
CA VAL A 118 2.87 -6.05 13.96
C VAL A 118 4.10 -6.80 14.45
N ILE A 119 4.93 -6.15 15.27
CA ILE A 119 6.11 -6.81 15.84
C ILE A 119 5.70 -8.01 16.69
N PHE A 120 4.66 -7.86 17.52
CA PHE A 120 4.15 -8.97 18.32
C PHE A 120 3.58 -10.10 17.46
N VAL A 121 2.90 -9.76 16.38
CA VAL A 121 2.36 -10.78 15.46
C VAL A 121 3.48 -11.54 14.76
N ALA A 122 4.54 -10.86 14.37
CA ALA A 122 5.68 -11.49 13.70
C ALA A 122 6.51 -12.35 14.65
N LYS A 123 6.47 -12.05 15.93
CA LYS A 123 7.23 -12.78 16.95
C LYS A 123 6.54 -14.13 17.22
N GLN A 124 7.29 -15.19 17.14
CA GLN A 124 6.77 -16.55 17.40
C GLN A 124 7.11 -17.05 18.78
#